data_1fc2fa057b1f199770797efcb90e8037
#
_entry.id   1fc2fa057b1f199770797efcb90e8037
#
_cell.length_a   1.000
_cell.length_b   1.000
_cell.length_c   1.000
_cell.angle_alpha   90.00
_cell.angle_beta   90.00
_cell.angle_gamma   90.00
#
_symmetry.space_group_name_H-M   'P 1'
#
loop_
_entity.id
_entity.type
_entity.pdbx_description
1 polymer ?
#
loop_
_entity_poly.entity_id
_entity_poly.type
_entity_poly.pdbx_seq_one_letter_code
_entity_poly.pdbx_strand_id
1 'polypeptide(L)'
;MAIETITFGCRLNAYESEVMKGEAEKAGLTDAIIVNTCAVTAEAVRQAKQAVRKARRENPQARIIVTGCAAQTEARTFGDMDEVDLVIGNADKMRAESYEPVVFGVRLNDKVQVNDIMSVRETAGHLIEGMDGRARAFVQVQNGCDHRCTFC
;
A
#
# COMPACT_ATOMS: atom_id res chain seq x y z
N MET A 1 8.61 0.17 -17.12
CA MET A 1 9.18 -0.71 -16.09
C MET A 1 8.06 -1.46 -15.39
N ALA A 2 8.40 -2.53 -14.72
CA ALA A 2 7.40 -3.31 -13.98
C ALA A 2 7.02 -2.60 -12.67
N ILE A 3 5.86 -2.98 -12.12
CA ILE A 3 5.47 -2.57 -10.78
C ILE A 3 6.24 -3.40 -9.76
N GLU A 4 6.92 -2.73 -8.85
CA GLU A 4 7.64 -3.35 -7.73
C GLU A 4 6.86 -3.17 -6.43
N THR A 5 6.96 -4.15 -5.53
CA THR A 5 6.38 -4.07 -4.19
C THR A 5 7.45 -4.23 -3.12
N ILE A 6 7.44 -3.34 -2.13
CA ILE A 6 8.26 -3.45 -0.92
C ILE A 6 7.31 -3.72 0.24
N THR A 7 7.43 -4.89 0.85
CA THR A 7 6.48 -5.35 1.87
C THR A 7 7.14 -5.41 3.24
N PHE A 8 6.53 -4.76 4.19
CA PHE A 8 6.88 -4.83 5.61
C PHE A 8 5.80 -5.55 6.41
N GLY A 9 6.20 -6.21 7.47
CA GLY A 9 5.29 -6.77 8.45
C GLY A 9 4.94 -8.25 8.22
N CYS A 10 3.65 -8.55 8.19
CA CYS A 10 3.13 -9.90 8.34
C CYS A 10 2.85 -10.62 7.01
N ARG A 11 2.40 -11.86 7.14
CA ARG A 11 2.00 -12.70 5.99
C ARG A 11 0.82 -12.12 5.22
N LEU A 12 -0.09 -11.43 5.91
CA LEU A 12 -1.21 -10.74 5.28
C LEU A 12 -0.70 -9.64 4.34
N ASN A 13 0.24 -8.83 4.79
CA ASN A 13 0.84 -7.80 3.94
C ASN A 13 1.52 -8.39 2.69
N ALA A 14 2.17 -9.54 2.82
CA ALA A 14 2.77 -10.22 1.67
C ALA A 14 1.71 -10.66 0.64
N TYR A 15 0.59 -11.23 1.11
CA TYR A 15 -0.53 -11.58 0.26
C TYR A 15 -1.15 -10.36 -0.42
N GLU A 16 -1.42 -9.31 0.36
CA GLU A 16 -2.01 -8.07 -0.14
C GLU A 16 -1.12 -7.38 -1.18
N SER A 17 0.20 -7.46 -1.03
CA SER A 17 1.14 -6.89 -2.01
C SER A 17 1.01 -7.53 -3.39
N GLU A 18 0.76 -8.84 -3.46
CA GLU A 18 0.50 -9.51 -4.74
C GLU A 18 -0.81 -9.04 -5.37
N VAL A 19 -1.87 -8.90 -4.56
CA VAL A 19 -3.16 -8.37 -5.03
C VAL A 19 -3.00 -6.94 -5.54
N MET A 20 -2.35 -6.07 -4.77
CA MET A 20 -2.14 -4.67 -5.13
C MET A 20 -1.36 -4.53 -6.44
N LYS A 21 -0.32 -5.34 -6.63
CA LYS A 21 0.43 -5.38 -7.86
C LYS A 21 -0.48 -5.71 -9.05
N GLY A 22 -1.29 -6.76 -8.93
CA GLY A 22 -2.24 -7.16 -9.96
C GLY A 22 -3.29 -6.09 -10.25
N GLU A 23 -3.83 -5.44 -9.23
CA GLU A 23 -4.82 -4.36 -9.41
C GLU A 23 -4.20 -3.11 -10.04
N ALA A 24 -2.98 -2.76 -9.68
CA ALA A 24 -2.25 -1.66 -10.29
C ALA A 24 -1.92 -1.92 -11.77
N GLU A 25 -1.56 -3.16 -12.13
CA GLU A 25 -1.35 -3.57 -13.51
C GLU A 25 -2.64 -3.49 -14.33
N LYS A 26 -3.77 -3.95 -13.78
CA LYS A 26 -5.10 -3.84 -14.41
C LYS A 26 -5.51 -2.38 -14.63
N ALA A 27 -5.17 -1.49 -13.71
CA ALA A 27 -5.41 -0.05 -13.83
C ALA A 27 -4.53 0.63 -14.89
N GLY A 28 -3.59 -0.10 -15.49
CA GLY A 28 -2.66 0.44 -16.48
C GLY A 28 -1.51 1.23 -15.90
N LEU A 29 -1.26 1.12 -14.59
CA LEU A 29 -0.10 1.75 -13.95
C LEU A 29 1.17 1.03 -14.40
N THR A 30 2.16 1.81 -14.77
CA THR A 30 3.49 1.34 -15.14
C THR A 30 4.52 2.13 -14.36
N ASP A 31 5.67 1.54 -14.11
CA ASP A 31 6.79 2.21 -13.46
C ASP A 31 6.43 2.77 -12.07
N ALA A 32 5.98 1.88 -11.19
CA ALA A 32 5.57 2.23 -9.84
C ALA A 32 6.22 1.31 -8.79
N ILE A 33 6.41 1.87 -7.60
CA ILE A 33 6.88 1.14 -6.42
C ILE A 33 5.81 1.29 -5.33
N ILE A 34 5.20 0.19 -4.93
CA ILE A 34 4.19 0.14 -3.88
C ILE A 34 4.86 -0.31 -2.58
N VAL A 35 4.86 0.55 -1.58
CA VAL A 35 5.41 0.27 -0.24
C VAL A 35 4.26 -0.07 0.70
N ASN A 36 4.12 -1.36 1.01
CA ASN A 36 3.11 -1.86 1.95
C ASN A 36 3.68 -1.88 3.36
N THR A 37 3.22 -0.99 4.21
CA THR A 37 3.81 -0.67 5.51
C THR A 37 3.20 -1.46 6.67
N CYS A 38 3.96 -1.55 7.77
CA CYS A 38 3.52 -2.11 9.04
C CYS A 38 3.57 -1.04 10.14
N ALA A 39 2.60 -1.05 11.06
CA ALA A 39 2.51 -0.11 12.17
C ALA A 39 2.78 -0.74 13.55
N VAL A 40 3.08 -2.04 13.61
CA VAL A 40 3.22 -2.77 14.88
C VAL A 40 4.40 -2.26 15.71
N THR A 41 5.47 -1.81 15.07
CA THR A 41 6.64 -1.26 15.76
C THR A 41 7.08 0.07 15.16
N ALA A 42 7.63 0.95 16.00
CA ALA A 42 8.26 2.20 15.53
C ALA A 42 9.44 1.93 14.58
N GLU A 43 10.15 0.83 14.78
CA GLU A 43 11.23 0.40 13.90
C GLU A 43 10.73 0.06 12.49
N ALA A 44 9.58 -0.62 12.38
CA ALA A 44 8.98 -0.92 11.08
C ALA A 44 8.60 0.37 10.31
N VAL A 45 8.04 1.36 11.02
CA VAL A 45 7.74 2.67 10.42
C VAL A 45 9.01 3.39 9.97
N ARG A 46 10.06 3.36 10.78
CA ARG A 46 11.37 3.95 10.44
C ARG A 46 11.98 3.29 9.19
N GLN A 47 11.95 1.98 9.13
CA GLN A 47 12.44 1.21 7.97
C GLN A 47 11.63 1.51 6.71
N ALA A 48 10.32 1.64 6.82
CA ALA A 48 9.46 2.01 5.70
C ALA A 48 9.83 3.39 5.13
N LYS A 49 10.06 4.39 5.98
CA LYS A 49 10.53 5.72 5.56
C LYS A 49 11.91 5.66 4.86
N GLN A 50 12.83 4.85 5.36
CA GLN A 50 14.13 4.66 4.72
C GLN A 50 14.01 3.99 3.36
N ALA A 51 13.13 2.97 3.24
CA ALA A 51 12.88 2.29 1.98
C ALA A 51 12.29 3.23 0.92
N VAL A 52 11.36 4.09 1.32
CA VAL A 52 10.77 5.14 0.45
C VAL A 52 11.88 6.07 -0.10
N ARG A 53 12.74 6.59 0.78
CA ARG A 53 13.85 7.46 0.36
C ARG A 53 14.85 6.75 -0.55
N LYS A 54 15.14 5.48 -0.25
CA LYS A 54 16.00 4.65 -1.09
C LYS A 54 15.38 4.43 -2.47
N ALA A 55 14.10 4.04 -2.51
CA ALA A 55 13.37 3.80 -3.75
C ALA A 55 13.38 5.04 -4.66
N ARG A 56 13.13 6.23 -4.11
CA ARG A 56 13.19 7.49 -4.88
C ARG A 56 14.57 7.78 -5.45
N ARG A 57 15.64 7.54 -4.67
CA ARG A 57 17.00 7.77 -5.15
C ARG A 57 17.39 6.82 -6.28
N GLU A 58 16.98 5.56 -6.19
CA GLU A 58 17.28 4.53 -7.18
C GLU A 58 16.39 4.65 -8.43
N ASN A 59 15.17 5.13 -8.26
CA ASN A 59 14.17 5.25 -9.32
C ASN A 59 13.51 6.64 -9.31
N PRO A 60 14.22 7.69 -9.80
CA PRO A 60 13.73 9.07 -9.70
C PRO A 60 12.40 9.32 -10.41
N GLN A 61 12.08 8.56 -11.45
CA GLN A 61 10.88 8.73 -12.27
C GLN A 61 9.72 7.80 -11.88
N ALA A 62 9.99 6.78 -11.06
CA ALA A 62 8.95 5.84 -10.63
C ALA A 62 7.91 6.52 -9.73
N ARG A 63 6.66 6.09 -9.82
CA ARG A 63 5.60 6.49 -8.90
C ARG A 63 5.76 5.75 -7.58
N ILE A 64 5.91 6.46 -6.47
CA ILE A 64 6.02 5.86 -5.15
C ILE A 64 4.69 5.98 -4.41
N ILE A 65 4.07 4.84 -4.17
CA ILE A 65 2.79 4.71 -3.49
C ILE A 65 3.02 4.06 -2.13
N VAL A 66 2.55 4.69 -1.07
CA VAL A 66 2.66 4.16 0.30
C VAL A 66 1.28 3.75 0.79
N THR A 67 1.18 2.56 1.33
CA THR A 67 -0.06 2.01 1.89
C THR A 67 0.25 1.08 3.07
N GLY A 68 -0.77 0.46 3.64
CA GLY A 68 -0.64 -0.46 4.76
C GLY A 68 -0.96 0.19 6.10
N CYS A 69 -0.67 -0.53 7.18
CA CYS A 69 -1.09 -0.11 8.52
C CYS A 69 -0.45 1.20 8.99
N ALA A 70 0.83 1.45 8.70
CA ALA A 70 1.47 2.71 9.08
C ALA A 70 0.93 3.89 8.25
N ALA A 71 0.64 3.68 6.97
CA ALA A 71 -0.01 4.69 6.13
C ALA A 71 -1.43 5.01 6.62
N GLN A 72 -2.16 4.03 7.12
CA GLN A 72 -3.49 4.21 7.70
C GLN A 72 -3.46 5.04 9.00
N THR A 73 -2.49 4.78 9.87
CA THR A 73 -2.40 5.43 11.20
C THR A 73 -1.63 6.74 11.18
N GLU A 74 -0.64 6.86 10.32
CA GLU A 74 0.26 8.01 10.21
C GLU A 74 0.28 8.60 8.79
N ALA A 75 -0.88 8.74 8.15
CA ALA A 75 -1.02 9.13 6.76
C ALA A 75 -0.28 10.43 6.41
N ARG A 76 -0.35 11.44 7.27
CA ARG A 76 0.32 12.73 7.06
C ARG A 76 1.84 12.60 7.10
N THR A 77 2.38 11.75 7.96
CA THR A 77 3.81 11.51 8.06
C THR A 77 4.42 11.04 6.73
N PHE A 78 3.72 10.17 6.02
CA PHE A 78 4.13 9.75 4.68
C PHE A 78 3.72 10.77 3.59
N GLY A 79 2.57 11.41 3.74
CA GLY A 79 2.10 12.44 2.83
C GLY A 79 3.01 13.67 2.76
N ASP A 80 3.65 14.02 3.85
CA ASP A 80 4.58 15.15 3.94
C ASP A 80 5.98 14.83 3.37
N MET A 81 6.23 13.56 2.99
CA MET A 81 7.50 13.17 2.35
C MET A 81 7.48 13.54 0.87
N ASP A 82 8.47 14.31 0.42
CA ASP A 82 8.60 14.70 -1.00
C ASP A 82 8.82 13.51 -1.93
N GLU A 83 9.35 12.42 -1.40
CA GLU A 83 9.62 11.18 -2.13
C GLU A 83 8.35 10.39 -2.46
N VAL A 84 7.23 10.64 -1.78
CA VAL A 84 5.97 9.91 -1.94
C VAL A 84 5.05 10.65 -2.91
N ASP A 85 4.48 9.95 -3.86
CA ASP A 85 3.52 10.50 -4.82
C ASP A 85 2.06 10.31 -4.37
N LEU A 86 1.78 9.21 -3.66
CA LEU A 86 0.42 8.89 -3.22
C LEU A 86 0.44 8.06 -1.93
N VAL A 87 -0.48 8.36 -1.02
CA VAL A 87 -0.75 7.56 0.18
C VAL A 87 -2.16 7.02 0.09
N ILE A 88 -2.31 5.70 0.17
CA ILE A 88 -3.60 4.99 0.08
C ILE A 88 -3.89 4.29 1.41
N GLY A 89 -5.10 4.43 1.92
CA GLY A 89 -5.55 3.72 3.12
C GLY A 89 -5.81 2.23 2.88
N ASN A 90 -5.94 1.49 3.97
CA ASN A 90 -6.19 0.03 3.92
C ASN A 90 -7.50 -0.35 3.22
N ALA A 91 -8.50 0.52 3.24
CA ALA A 91 -9.79 0.26 2.60
C ALA A 91 -9.69 0.23 1.06
N ASP A 92 -8.85 1.08 0.49
CA ASP A 92 -8.82 1.34 -0.95
C ASP A 92 -7.64 0.67 -1.66
N LYS A 93 -6.64 0.17 -0.93
CA LYS A 93 -5.43 -0.42 -1.51
C LYS A 93 -5.65 -1.66 -2.39
N MET A 94 -6.79 -2.33 -2.23
CA MET A 94 -7.13 -3.54 -2.98
C MET A 94 -8.03 -3.25 -4.19
N ARG A 95 -8.22 -1.99 -4.56
CA ARG A 95 -9.08 -1.56 -5.66
C ARG A 95 -8.25 -0.99 -6.81
N ALA A 96 -8.53 -1.43 -8.03
CA ALA A 96 -7.83 -0.96 -9.23
C ALA A 96 -7.95 0.56 -9.42
N GLU A 97 -9.12 1.14 -9.11
CA GLU A 97 -9.40 2.56 -9.28
C GLU A 97 -8.44 3.45 -8.48
N SER A 98 -7.88 2.93 -7.38
CA SER A 98 -6.91 3.66 -6.55
C SER A 98 -5.55 3.83 -7.23
N TYR A 99 -5.30 3.08 -8.28
CA TYR A 99 -4.03 3.06 -9.01
C TYR A 99 -4.13 3.67 -10.41
N GLU A 100 -5.28 4.16 -10.82
CA GLU A 100 -5.45 4.75 -12.14
C GLU A 100 -4.52 5.95 -12.35
N PRO A 101 -3.87 6.06 -13.52
CA PRO A 101 -2.96 7.18 -13.81
C PRO A 101 -3.58 8.56 -13.64
N VAL A 102 -4.88 8.69 -13.86
CA VAL A 102 -5.63 9.93 -13.67
C VAL A 102 -5.59 10.43 -12.22
N VAL A 103 -5.49 9.52 -11.25
CA VAL A 103 -5.39 9.87 -9.83
C VAL A 103 -4.14 10.70 -9.55
N PHE A 104 -3.06 10.47 -10.27
CA PHE A 104 -1.80 11.22 -10.13
C PHE A 104 -1.82 12.59 -10.83
N GLY A 105 -2.73 12.82 -11.79
CA GLY A 105 -2.81 14.07 -12.55
C GLY A 105 -3.87 15.06 -12.07
N VAL A 106 -4.99 14.56 -11.59
CA VAL A 106 -6.18 15.39 -11.27
C VAL A 106 -6.20 15.81 -9.80
N ARG A 107 -5.53 15.11 -8.91
CA ARG A 107 -5.56 15.35 -7.46
C ARG A 107 -4.21 15.78 -6.91
N LEU A 108 -3.54 16.73 -7.55
CA LEU A 108 -2.29 17.31 -7.06
C LEU A 108 -2.40 17.91 -5.64
N ASN A 109 -3.60 18.19 -5.18
CA ASN A 109 -3.86 18.72 -3.84
C ASN A 109 -4.25 17.65 -2.80
N ASP A 110 -4.46 16.40 -3.21
CA ASP A 110 -4.93 15.33 -2.30
C ASP A 110 -4.08 14.07 -2.45
N LYS A 111 -2.81 14.23 -2.11
CA LYS A 111 -1.82 13.15 -2.09
C LYS A 111 -2.18 12.03 -1.11
N VAL A 112 -2.98 12.33 -0.08
CA VAL A 112 -3.38 11.40 0.97
C VAL A 112 -4.82 10.98 0.77
N GLN A 113 -5.05 9.70 0.43
CA GLN A 113 -6.35 9.07 0.25
C GLN A 113 -6.56 8.01 1.34
N VAL A 114 -6.84 8.47 2.54
CA VAL A 114 -7.03 7.60 3.70
C VAL A 114 -8.35 7.94 4.38
N ASN A 115 -9.24 6.95 4.46
CA ASN A 115 -10.52 7.03 5.15
C ASN A 115 -10.42 6.46 6.57
N ASP A 116 -11.39 6.79 7.43
CA ASP A 116 -11.51 6.13 8.73
C ASP A 116 -11.80 4.64 8.52
N ILE A 117 -10.84 3.79 8.92
CA ILE A 117 -10.94 2.34 8.76
C ILE A 117 -12.17 1.75 9.46
N MET A 118 -12.64 2.36 10.54
CA MET A 118 -13.81 1.90 11.28
C MET A 118 -15.13 2.20 10.58
N SER A 119 -15.12 3.06 9.57
CA SER A 119 -16.29 3.31 8.70
C SER A 119 -16.47 2.28 7.60
N VAL A 120 -15.45 1.48 7.32
CA VAL A 120 -15.43 0.50 6.23
C VAL A 120 -16.29 -0.70 6.61
N ARG A 121 -17.26 -1.04 5.74
CA ARG A 121 -18.18 -2.18 5.92
C ARG A 121 -18.06 -3.24 4.85
N GLU A 122 -17.38 -2.93 3.75
CA GLU A 122 -17.22 -3.82 2.61
C GLU A 122 -15.76 -4.24 2.45
N THR A 123 -15.56 -5.49 2.09
CA THR A 123 -14.25 -6.04 1.77
C THR A 123 -14.14 -6.20 0.26
N ALA A 124 -13.09 -5.70 -0.34
CA ALA A 124 -12.80 -5.95 -1.74
C ALA A 124 -12.52 -7.44 -1.96
N GLY A 125 -13.18 -8.01 -2.97
CA GLY A 125 -12.86 -9.36 -3.44
C GLY A 125 -11.47 -9.38 -4.07
N HIS A 126 -10.68 -10.41 -3.77
CA HIS A 126 -9.35 -10.52 -4.33
C HIS A 126 -8.96 -11.98 -4.52
N LEU A 127 -8.43 -12.24 -5.70
CA LEU A 127 -7.85 -13.51 -6.10
C LEU A 127 -6.43 -13.24 -6.59
N ILE A 128 -5.51 -14.11 -6.24
CA ILE A 128 -4.14 -14.09 -6.74
C ILE A 128 -3.86 -15.37 -7.51
N GLU A 129 -3.10 -15.25 -8.59
CA GLU A 129 -2.69 -16.40 -9.41
C GLU A 129 -1.53 -17.18 -8.79
N GLY A 130 -0.82 -16.56 -7.85
CA GLY A 130 0.31 -17.16 -7.16
C GLY A 130 0.99 -16.21 -6.20
N MET A 131 2.07 -16.66 -5.60
CA MET A 131 2.94 -15.84 -4.76
C MET A 131 4.39 -16.03 -5.21
N ASP A 132 4.94 -15.02 -5.85
CA ASP A 132 6.30 -15.05 -6.39
C ASP A 132 7.34 -15.41 -5.33
N GLY A 133 8.19 -16.39 -5.66
CA GLY A 133 9.32 -16.80 -4.82
C GLY A 133 8.96 -17.51 -3.52
N ARG A 134 7.72 -17.97 -3.34
CA ARG A 134 7.27 -18.65 -2.12
C ARG A 134 6.83 -20.09 -2.35
N ALA A 135 7.26 -20.97 -1.45
CA ALA A 135 6.83 -22.37 -1.43
C ALA A 135 5.48 -22.58 -0.70
N ARG A 136 4.89 -21.53 -0.13
CA ARG A 136 3.62 -21.57 0.61
C ARG A 136 2.64 -20.56 0.06
N ALA A 137 1.40 -20.98 -0.15
CA ALA A 137 0.28 -20.08 -0.44
C ALA A 137 -0.35 -19.59 0.86
N PHE A 138 -0.73 -18.31 0.89
CA PHE A 138 -1.53 -17.74 1.96
C PHE A 138 -2.94 -17.48 1.45
N VAL A 139 -3.93 -17.86 2.24
CA VAL A 139 -5.33 -17.61 1.94
C VAL A 139 -5.90 -16.68 3.03
N GLN A 140 -6.42 -15.56 2.61
CA GLN A 140 -7.08 -14.63 3.52
C GLN A 140 -8.48 -15.13 3.85
N VAL A 141 -8.75 -15.36 5.13
CA VAL A 141 -10.05 -15.84 5.63
C VAL A 141 -10.81 -14.78 6.40
N GLN A 142 -10.17 -13.68 6.75
CA GLN A 142 -10.77 -12.53 7.42
C GLN A 142 -10.08 -11.25 6.99
N ASN A 143 -10.86 -10.19 6.80
CA ASN A 143 -10.36 -8.84 6.62
C ASN A 143 -11.10 -7.90 7.55
N GLY A 144 -10.33 -7.18 8.38
CA GLY A 144 -10.88 -6.27 9.37
C GLY A 144 -11.38 -6.96 10.64
N CYS A 145 -11.71 -6.13 11.61
CA CYS A 145 -12.14 -6.49 12.94
C CYS A 145 -12.87 -5.29 13.54
N ASP A 146 -13.84 -5.51 14.39
CA ASP A 146 -14.59 -4.45 15.08
C ASP A 146 -13.96 -4.04 16.45
N HIS A 147 -12.85 -4.65 16.82
CA HIS A 147 -12.08 -4.29 18.01
C HIS A 147 -11.20 -3.07 17.74
N ARG A 148 -10.98 -2.27 18.80
CA ARG A 148 -10.13 -1.07 18.77
C ARG A 148 -8.92 -1.27 19.68
N CYS A 149 -7.93 -2.00 19.19
CA CYS A 149 -6.68 -2.20 19.91
C CYS A 149 -5.75 -0.99 19.79
N THR A 150 -4.91 -0.76 20.79
CA THR A 150 -4.01 0.40 20.86
C THR A 150 -3.05 0.52 19.67
N PHE A 151 -2.66 -0.61 19.08
CA PHE A 151 -1.73 -0.70 17.93
C PHE A 151 -2.43 -0.92 16.59
N CYS A 152 -3.71 -0.91 16.55
CA CYS A 152 -4.55 -1.19 15.37
C CYS A 152 -5.74 -0.19 15.30
#